data_0aed22b4b6b1dab8b5fde0a8086aad88
#
_entry.id   0aed22b4b6b1dab8b5fde0a8086aad88
#
_cell.length_a   1.000
_cell.length_b   1.000
_cell.length_c   1.000
_cell.angle_alpha   90.00
_cell.angle_beta   90.00
_cell.angle_gamma   90.00
#
_symmetry.space_group_name_H-M   'P 1'
#
loop_
_entity.id
_entity.type
_entity.pdbx_description
1 polymer ?
#
loop_
_entity_poly.entity_id
_entity_poly.type
_entity_poly.pdbx_seq_one_letter_code
_entity_poly.pdbx_strand_id
1 'polypeptide(L)'
;LKVGVYDNPLWIHGPSETKVAGTDYTFGQLYYQHDMDIMNPSAENMWFNWAVAENPGTREYIDGFFKHYADLGIDYIRMDFLSWYEDGKDRNIGVVGHGYGRASYGRALSYIAESAKKYGIFTSLVMPHLYNDAEVEARYGNMVRIVADTAGGGWWHCSAQDRGKSYANWPNCMNMFDGFVYWSHISGRDRVILDGDFIRLNKFDTDAERETVVSLQLMAGGPVTVADQYHTIGANTRFYTNTELLELNTDRFVGKPATDQLGNADNQIWYGQMSNGDYVIGLFNSDDNSRAFSVNFTSLGIEGEWKIRDLWKHADEGTATAISATIPPHGCKIVRLSK
;
A
#
# COMPACT_ATOMS: atom_id res chain seq x y z
N LEU A 1 -15.77 14.28 -4.64
CA LEU A 1 -14.36 13.93 -4.54
C LEU A 1 -13.87 14.18 -3.12
N LYS A 2 -12.94 13.35 -2.64
CA LYS A 2 -12.21 13.55 -1.40
C LYS A 2 -10.83 14.13 -1.73
N VAL A 3 -10.27 14.92 -0.79
CA VAL A 3 -8.99 15.60 -1.00
C VAL A 3 -7.95 15.04 -0.04
N GLY A 4 -6.75 14.78 -0.54
CA GLY A 4 -5.63 14.29 0.26
C GLY A 4 -4.40 15.17 0.15
N VAL A 5 -3.53 15.07 1.16
CA VAL A 5 -2.23 15.74 1.18
C VAL A 5 -1.12 14.73 1.51
N TYR A 6 0.08 15.07 1.09
CA TYR A 6 1.32 14.42 1.49
C TYR A 6 2.01 15.32 2.52
N ASP A 7 2.01 14.87 3.77
CA ASP A 7 2.66 15.57 4.89
C ASP A 7 2.81 14.61 6.06
N ASN A 8 3.60 14.97 7.09
CA ASN A 8 3.82 14.10 8.23
C ASN A 8 3.67 14.89 9.55
N PRO A 9 2.74 14.48 10.44
CA PRO A 9 2.51 15.16 11.72
C PRO A 9 3.70 15.07 12.70
N LEU A 10 4.74 14.30 12.36
CA LEU A 10 5.98 14.23 13.14
C LEU A 10 7.05 15.21 12.63
N TRP A 11 6.82 15.91 11.53
CA TRP A 11 7.74 16.92 11.00
C TRP A 11 7.45 18.28 11.62
N ILE A 12 8.49 18.90 12.16
CA ILE A 12 8.43 20.25 12.71
C ILE A 12 9.22 21.18 11.81
N HIS A 13 8.51 22.12 11.20
CA HIS A 13 9.07 23.18 10.39
C HIS A 13 8.84 24.52 11.07
N GLY A 14 9.87 25.29 11.31
CA GLY A 14 9.77 26.62 11.85
C GLY A 14 10.69 26.90 13.05
N PRO A 15 10.68 28.16 13.54
CA PRO A 15 11.52 28.58 14.65
C PRO A 15 11.18 27.84 15.96
N SER A 16 12.20 27.56 16.77
CA SER A 16 12.06 26.82 18.04
C SER A 16 11.15 27.51 19.06
N GLU A 17 11.04 28.83 19.01
CA GLU A 17 10.18 29.65 19.88
C GLU A 17 8.70 29.67 19.47
N THR A 18 8.37 29.11 18.29
CA THR A 18 6.98 29.04 17.83
C THR A 18 6.15 28.22 18.82
N LYS A 19 5.02 28.76 19.25
CA LYS A 19 4.12 28.05 20.16
C LYS A 19 3.28 27.01 19.42
N VAL A 20 3.10 25.86 20.07
CA VAL A 20 2.09 24.87 19.69
C VAL A 20 0.70 25.48 19.97
N ALA A 21 -0.15 25.50 18.96
CA ALA A 21 -1.45 26.16 19.01
C ALA A 21 -2.29 25.72 20.22
N GLY A 22 -2.79 26.70 20.98
CA GLY A 22 -3.63 26.46 22.16
C GLY A 22 -2.89 25.99 23.41
N THR A 23 -1.54 26.03 23.42
CA THR A 23 -0.71 25.60 24.54
C THR A 23 0.39 26.61 24.88
N ASP A 24 1.11 26.37 25.99
CA ASP A 24 2.34 27.10 26.31
C ASP A 24 3.61 26.41 25.82
N TYR A 25 3.51 25.22 25.23
CA TYR A 25 4.64 24.51 24.65
C TYR A 25 5.18 25.21 23.41
N THR A 26 6.48 25.06 23.15
CA THR A 26 7.14 25.58 21.96
C THR A 26 7.66 24.44 21.08
N PHE A 27 7.89 24.69 19.80
CA PHE A 27 8.47 23.69 18.88
C PHE A 27 9.80 23.15 19.38
N GLY A 28 10.65 24.00 19.98
CA GLY A 28 11.92 23.58 20.57
C GLY A 28 11.81 22.58 21.71
N GLN A 29 10.64 22.43 22.34
CA GLN A 29 10.38 21.42 23.37
C GLN A 29 9.97 20.08 22.80
N LEU A 30 9.57 20.01 21.52
CA LEU A 30 9.07 18.79 20.88
C LEU A 30 10.19 17.90 20.35
N TYR A 31 11.39 18.44 20.12
CA TYR A 31 12.53 17.73 19.56
C TYR A 31 13.79 17.87 20.42
N TYR A 32 14.82 17.09 20.13
CA TYR A 32 16.14 17.25 20.76
C TYR A 32 16.97 18.29 19.99
N GLN A 33 17.57 19.25 20.68
CA GLN A 33 18.22 20.45 20.11
C GLN A 33 19.39 20.19 19.12
N HIS A 34 19.82 18.94 18.95
CA HIS A 34 20.93 18.58 18.07
C HIS A 34 20.58 17.50 17.04
N ASP A 35 19.32 17.05 17.04
CA ASP A 35 18.86 16.00 16.15
C ASP A 35 18.14 16.64 14.95
N MET A 36 18.91 17.33 14.11
CA MET A 36 18.41 17.69 12.77
C MET A 36 18.56 16.46 11.87
N ASP A 37 17.46 15.80 11.64
CA ASP A 37 17.41 14.72 10.66
C ASP A 37 17.47 15.34 9.25
N ILE A 38 18.48 14.93 8.49
CA ILE A 38 18.69 15.40 7.13
C ILE A 38 17.99 14.43 6.21
N MET A 39 16.88 14.83 5.64
CA MET A 39 16.14 14.04 4.67
C MET A 39 16.95 13.78 3.38
N ASN A 40 17.81 14.69 2.99
CA ASN A 40 18.76 14.53 1.90
C ASN A 40 19.99 15.41 2.14
N PRO A 41 21.19 14.83 2.37
CA PRO A 41 22.40 15.60 2.59
C PRO A 41 22.79 16.53 1.44
N SER A 42 22.29 16.28 0.24
CA SER A 42 22.54 17.10 -0.96
C SER A 42 21.46 18.15 -1.23
N ALA A 43 20.37 18.17 -0.48
CA ALA A 43 19.29 19.14 -0.66
C ALA A 43 19.40 20.23 0.42
N GLU A 44 19.94 21.37 0.05
CA GLU A 44 20.24 22.51 0.94
C GLU A 44 19.03 23.08 1.72
N ASN A 45 17.79 22.61 1.48
CA ASN A 45 16.57 23.23 1.99
C ASN A 45 15.50 22.23 2.53
N MET A 46 15.83 20.98 2.78
CA MET A 46 14.86 20.02 3.34
C MET A 46 15.23 19.62 4.77
N TRP A 47 15.20 20.60 5.66
CA TRP A 47 15.45 20.42 7.08
C TRP A 47 14.13 20.39 7.84
N PHE A 48 13.94 19.36 8.65
CA PHE A 48 12.91 19.34 9.68
C PHE A 48 13.45 18.65 10.93
N ASN A 49 12.82 18.92 12.06
CA ASN A 49 13.06 18.16 13.28
C ASN A 49 11.91 17.18 13.49
N TRP A 50 12.21 16.04 14.08
CA TRP A 50 11.18 15.09 14.46
C TRP A 50 10.51 15.47 15.78
N ALA A 51 9.19 15.50 15.83
CA ALA A 51 8.42 15.59 17.07
C ALA A 51 8.54 14.27 17.83
N VAL A 52 9.29 14.27 18.93
CA VAL A 52 9.52 13.06 19.74
C VAL A 52 8.29 12.78 20.61
N ALA A 53 7.75 11.59 20.52
CA ALA A 53 6.45 11.25 21.14
C ALA A 53 6.41 11.41 22.66
N GLU A 54 7.56 11.26 23.33
CA GLU A 54 7.73 11.41 24.77
C GLU A 54 7.81 12.86 25.23
N ASN A 55 8.08 13.79 24.31
CA ASN A 55 8.32 15.18 24.69
C ASN A 55 6.99 15.91 24.98
N PRO A 56 6.98 16.81 25.96
CA PRO A 56 5.79 17.60 26.30
C PRO A 56 5.33 18.44 25.12
N GLY A 57 4.02 18.42 24.84
CA GLY A 57 3.42 19.18 23.75
C GLY A 57 3.33 18.44 22.41
N THR A 58 4.01 17.29 22.24
CA THR A 58 3.98 16.54 20.98
C THR A 58 2.57 16.03 20.64
N ARG A 59 1.83 15.54 21.62
CA ARG A 59 0.46 15.08 21.42
C ARG A 59 -0.45 16.22 20.95
N GLU A 60 -0.32 17.38 21.59
CA GLU A 60 -1.07 18.60 21.25
C GLU A 60 -0.70 19.12 19.85
N TYR A 61 0.58 19.04 19.49
CA TYR A 61 1.05 19.40 18.16
C TYR A 61 0.42 18.50 17.08
N ILE A 62 0.43 17.18 17.29
CA ILE A 62 -0.19 16.21 16.40
C ILE A 62 -1.71 16.47 16.30
N ASP A 63 -2.41 16.71 17.40
CA ASP A 63 -3.83 17.02 17.38
C ASP A 63 -4.12 18.32 16.61
N GLY A 64 -3.30 19.36 16.82
CA GLY A 64 -3.38 20.62 16.07
C GLY A 64 -3.14 20.47 14.57
N PHE A 65 -2.20 19.60 14.18
CA PHE A 65 -1.92 19.28 12.80
C PHE A 65 -3.15 18.66 12.11
N PHE A 66 -3.76 17.64 12.69
CA PHE A 66 -4.97 17.02 12.15
C PHE A 66 -6.16 17.97 12.14
N LYS A 67 -6.32 18.80 13.19
CA LYS A 67 -7.34 19.84 13.22
C LYS A 67 -7.18 20.82 12.06
N HIS A 68 -5.96 21.29 11.82
CA HIS A 68 -5.68 22.22 10.72
C HIS A 68 -6.11 21.65 9.36
N TYR A 69 -5.74 20.41 9.07
CA TYR A 69 -6.12 19.78 7.81
C TYR A 69 -7.62 19.48 7.72
N ALA A 70 -8.25 19.11 8.83
CA ALA A 70 -9.71 18.95 8.84
C ALA A 70 -10.45 20.27 8.58
N ASP A 71 -9.98 21.38 9.16
CA ASP A 71 -10.54 22.72 8.93
C ASP A 71 -10.39 23.16 7.44
N LEU A 72 -9.38 22.65 6.74
CA LEU A 72 -9.20 22.84 5.30
C LEU A 72 -10.01 21.87 4.42
N GLY A 73 -10.74 20.95 5.02
CA GLY A 73 -11.54 19.94 4.31
C GLY A 73 -10.74 18.78 3.73
N ILE A 74 -9.58 18.46 4.31
CA ILE A 74 -8.75 17.33 3.89
C ILE A 74 -9.30 16.04 4.51
N ASP A 75 -9.44 15.00 3.68
CA ASP A 75 -9.97 13.69 4.06
C ASP A 75 -8.88 12.62 4.23
N TYR A 76 -7.67 12.86 3.70
CA TYR A 76 -6.61 11.86 3.59
C TYR A 76 -5.22 12.48 3.78
N ILE A 77 -4.37 11.83 4.57
CA ILE A 77 -2.97 12.22 4.75
C ILE A 77 -2.06 11.03 4.51
N ARG A 78 -1.07 11.22 3.60
CA ARG A 78 0.00 10.27 3.31
C ARG A 78 1.26 10.71 4.05
N MET A 79 1.69 9.91 5.04
CA MET A 79 2.81 10.19 5.94
C MET A 79 4.01 9.34 5.57
N ASP A 80 5.12 9.97 5.23
CA ASP A 80 6.30 9.28 4.73
C ASP A 80 7.46 9.27 5.72
N PHE A 81 8.52 8.50 5.39
CA PHE A 81 9.78 8.39 6.13
C PHE A 81 9.66 7.81 7.53
N LEU A 82 8.67 6.97 7.80
CA LEU A 82 8.40 6.43 9.14
C LEU A 82 9.52 5.53 9.67
N SER A 83 10.26 4.81 8.80
CA SER A 83 11.44 4.03 9.19
C SER A 83 12.57 4.91 9.72
N TRP A 84 12.69 6.14 9.22
CA TRP A 84 13.70 7.10 9.69
C TRP A 84 13.40 7.58 11.10
N TYR A 85 12.12 7.80 11.42
CA TYR A 85 11.72 8.09 12.80
C TYR A 85 12.00 6.91 13.73
N GLU A 86 11.69 5.69 13.30
CA GLU A 86 11.78 4.50 14.16
C GLU A 86 13.22 4.15 14.51
N ASP A 87 14.12 3.99 13.54
CA ASP A 87 15.49 3.56 13.82
C ASP A 87 16.60 4.38 13.14
N GLY A 88 16.23 5.48 12.47
CA GLY A 88 17.17 6.37 11.81
C GLY A 88 17.90 5.73 10.62
N LYS A 89 17.32 4.71 10.02
CA LYS A 89 17.94 3.95 8.93
C LYS A 89 17.01 3.74 7.77
N ASP A 90 17.61 3.68 6.61
CA ASP A 90 17.00 3.24 5.36
C ASP A 90 17.91 2.20 4.72
N ARG A 91 17.33 1.14 4.16
CA ARG A 91 18.10 0.04 3.59
C ARG A 91 19.02 0.46 2.43
N ASN A 92 18.58 1.42 1.62
CA ASN A 92 19.30 1.84 0.43
C ASN A 92 20.28 2.99 0.71
N ILE A 93 19.95 3.83 1.73
CA ILE A 93 20.71 5.05 2.05
C ILE A 93 21.65 4.83 3.25
N GLY A 94 21.30 3.90 4.15
CA GLY A 94 22.04 3.66 5.40
C GLY A 94 21.50 4.50 6.57
N VAL A 95 22.38 5.07 7.39
CA VAL A 95 22.02 5.93 8.52
C VAL A 95 21.57 7.29 8.00
N VAL A 96 20.37 7.70 8.37
CA VAL A 96 19.71 8.93 7.92
C VAL A 96 19.27 9.84 9.06
N GLY A 97 19.37 9.38 10.31
CA GLY A 97 18.99 10.16 11.48
C GLY A 97 19.26 9.43 12.79
N HIS A 98 18.69 9.95 13.87
CA HIS A 98 18.88 9.44 15.24
C HIS A 98 18.18 8.10 15.45
N GLY A 99 16.89 8.02 15.09
CA GLY A 99 16.02 6.90 15.43
C GLY A 99 15.56 6.91 16.89
N TYR A 100 14.24 6.95 17.08
CA TYR A 100 13.66 7.10 18.43
C TYR A 100 13.20 5.76 19.04
N GLY A 101 13.28 4.70 18.23
CA GLY A 101 12.97 3.33 18.64
C GLY A 101 11.50 2.97 18.55
N ARG A 102 11.24 1.65 18.57
CA ARG A 102 9.89 1.05 18.37
C ARG A 102 8.85 1.56 19.38
N ALA A 103 9.24 1.79 20.64
CA ALA A 103 8.31 2.25 21.67
C ALA A 103 7.82 3.68 21.41
N SER A 104 8.74 4.60 21.06
CA SER A 104 8.42 5.97 20.68
C SER A 104 7.60 6.03 19.39
N TYR A 105 7.97 5.23 18.39
CA TYR A 105 7.23 5.07 17.15
C TYR A 105 5.79 4.61 17.39
N GLY A 106 5.60 3.56 18.20
CA GLY A 106 4.25 3.07 18.53
C GLY A 106 3.42 4.11 19.27
N ARG A 107 4.04 4.90 20.17
CA ARG A 107 3.37 6.01 20.88
C ARG A 107 2.98 7.13 19.92
N ALA A 108 3.88 7.51 19.00
CA ALA A 108 3.60 8.50 17.97
C ALA A 108 2.41 8.08 17.09
N LEU A 109 2.40 6.84 16.61
CA LEU A 109 1.30 6.32 15.79
C LEU A 109 -0.02 6.25 16.59
N SER A 110 0.02 6.02 17.92
CA SER A 110 -1.20 6.07 18.74
C SER A 110 -1.80 7.47 18.79
N TYR A 111 -0.99 8.52 18.95
CA TYR A 111 -1.47 9.91 18.92
C TYR A 111 -2.01 10.31 17.55
N ILE A 112 -1.34 9.87 16.49
CA ILE A 112 -1.78 10.05 15.11
C ILE A 112 -3.15 9.39 14.90
N ALA A 113 -3.31 8.12 15.30
CA ALA A 113 -4.56 7.39 15.13
C ALA A 113 -5.73 8.02 15.92
N GLU A 114 -5.47 8.46 17.16
CA GLU A 114 -6.46 9.16 17.98
C GLU A 114 -6.94 10.45 17.31
N SER A 115 -6.00 11.29 16.85
CA SER A 115 -6.31 12.57 16.21
C SER A 115 -6.96 12.37 14.84
N ALA A 116 -6.45 11.45 14.02
CA ALA A 116 -7.05 11.11 12.73
C ALA A 116 -8.50 10.64 12.88
N LYS A 117 -8.78 9.76 13.84
CA LYS A 117 -10.15 9.32 14.17
C LYS A 117 -11.03 10.47 14.64
N LYS A 118 -10.51 11.34 15.51
CA LYS A 118 -11.24 12.52 16.04
C LYS A 118 -11.70 13.44 14.93
N TYR A 119 -10.88 13.65 13.93
CA TYR A 119 -11.16 14.60 12.84
C TYR A 119 -11.64 13.93 11.54
N GLY A 120 -11.80 12.61 11.52
CA GLY A 120 -12.32 11.87 10.37
C GLY A 120 -11.38 11.79 9.18
N ILE A 121 -10.07 11.88 9.42
CA ILE A 121 -9.03 11.84 8.37
C ILE A 121 -8.49 10.42 8.23
N PHE A 122 -8.42 9.93 7.00
CA PHE A 122 -7.82 8.64 6.66
C PHE A 122 -6.30 8.76 6.55
N THR A 123 -5.55 7.84 7.17
CA THR A 123 -4.09 7.86 7.20
C THR A 123 -3.45 6.76 6.35
N SER A 124 -2.40 7.11 5.62
CA SER A 124 -1.56 6.20 4.87
C SER A 124 -0.13 6.25 5.39
N LEU A 125 0.36 5.13 5.89
CA LEU A 125 1.69 4.98 6.44
C LEU A 125 2.66 4.59 5.32
N VAL A 126 3.73 5.36 5.14
CA VAL A 126 4.73 5.14 4.09
C VAL A 126 6.11 4.92 4.70
N MET A 127 6.89 4.05 4.10
CA MET A 127 8.22 3.65 4.58
C MET A 127 8.26 3.09 6.03
N PRO A 128 7.30 2.29 6.50
CA PRO A 128 7.44 1.65 7.80
C PRO A 128 8.33 0.40 7.68
N HIS A 129 9.07 0.06 8.73
CA HIS A 129 9.83 -1.21 8.75
C HIS A 129 8.94 -2.44 8.86
N LEU A 130 7.74 -2.32 9.38
CA LEU A 130 6.78 -3.40 9.62
C LEU A 130 7.34 -4.48 10.57
N TYR A 131 8.14 -4.08 11.55
CA TYR A 131 8.67 -5.00 12.55
C TYR A 131 7.57 -5.70 13.35
N ASN A 132 7.90 -6.89 13.87
CA ASN A 132 6.98 -7.70 14.66
C ASN A 132 5.65 -7.94 13.95
N ASP A 133 5.70 -8.35 12.69
CA ASP A 133 4.52 -8.66 11.87
C ASP A 133 3.56 -7.46 11.71
N ALA A 134 4.14 -6.27 11.55
CA ALA A 134 3.42 -5.01 11.40
C ALA A 134 2.41 -4.72 12.53
N GLU A 135 2.66 -5.18 13.75
CA GLU A 135 1.69 -5.08 14.87
C GLU A 135 1.25 -3.64 15.17
N VAL A 136 2.17 -2.69 15.06
CA VAL A 136 1.91 -1.27 15.34
C VAL A 136 1.14 -0.64 14.19
N GLU A 137 1.58 -0.90 12.96
CA GLU A 137 0.97 -0.38 11.74
C GLU A 137 -0.45 -0.95 11.54
N ALA A 138 -0.64 -2.24 11.77
CA ALA A 138 -1.96 -2.88 11.71
C ALA A 138 -2.92 -2.38 12.81
N ARG A 139 -2.40 -1.93 13.94
CA ARG A 139 -3.19 -1.38 15.06
C ARG A 139 -3.61 0.06 14.83
N TYR A 140 -2.73 0.90 14.27
CA TYR A 140 -2.89 2.35 14.25
C TYR A 140 -3.04 2.94 12.84
N GLY A 141 -2.65 2.23 11.78
CA GLY A 141 -2.79 2.68 10.39
C GLY A 141 -4.11 2.27 9.76
N ASN A 142 -4.60 3.06 8.82
CA ASN A 142 -5.69 2.65 7.94
C ASN A 142 -5.16 1.95 6.68
N MET A 143 -4.06 2.44 6.15
CA MET A 143 -3.37 1.92 4.98
C MET A 143 -1.86 1.94 5.21
N VAL A 144 -1.15 0.96 4.68
CA VAL A 144 0.30 0.83 4.82
C VAL A 144 0.94 0.45 3.51
N ARG A 145 1.97 1.19 3.14
CA ARG A 145 2.81 0.85 1.99
C ARG A 145 3.77 -0.27 2.34
N ILE A 146 3.83 -1.29 1.47
CA ILE A 146 4.52 -2.56 1.73
C ILE A 146 5.72 -2.81 0.81
N VAL A 147 5.99 -1.92 -0.14
CA VAL A 147 7.01 -2.10 -1.19
C VAL A 147 7.83 -0.84 -1.43
N ALA A 148 8.98 -1.00 -2.09
CA ALA A 148 9.80 0.09 -2.59
C ALA A 148 9.04 0.96 -3.60
N ASP A 149 9.63 2.09 -4.00
CA ASP A 149 9.04 2.97 -5.03
C ASP A 149 8.88 2.24 -6.35
N THR A 150 7.63 2.09 -6.80
CA THR A 150 7.28 1.40 -8.04
C THR A 150 6.96 2.34 -9.19
N ALA A 151 6.65 3.60 -8.90
CA ALA A 151 6.22 4.60 -9.91
C ALA A 151 7.21 4.82 -11.06
N GLY A 152 8.49 4.56 -10.83
CA GLY A 152 9.55 4.78 -11.81
C GLY A 152 9.76 3.67 -12.83
N GLY A 153 9.20 2.44 -12.66
CA GLY A 153 9.74 1.32 -13.40
C GLY A 153 8.87 0.16 -13.76
N GLY A 154 7.84 0.21 -14.50
CA GLY A 154 7.15 -0.87 -15.19
C GLY A 154 7.20 -2.26 -14.52
N TRP A 155 7.34 -3.28 -15.34
CA TRP A 155 7.34 -4.68 -14.88
C TRP A 155 8.46 -5.02 -13.88
N TRP A 156 9.63 -4.41 -14.03
CA TRP A 156 10.73 -4.62 -13.10
C TRP A 156 10.31 -4.37 -11.64
N HIS A 157 9.70 -3.23 -11.38
CA HIS A 157 9.24 -2.88 -10.03
C HIS A 157 7.90 -3.54 -9.65
N CYS A 158 7.12 -3.99 -10.65
CA CYS A 158 5.89 -4.73 -10.37
C CYS A 158 6.18 -6.14 -9.84
N SER A 159 7.14 -6.87 -10.44
CA SER A 159 7.31 -8.30 -10.14
C SER A 159 8.73 -8.84 -10.24
N ALA A 160 9.67 -8.21 -10.96
CA ALA A 160 10.96 -8.83 -11.24
C ALA A 160 12.06 -8.49 -10.23
N GLN A 161 12.04 -7.27 -9.66
CA GLN A 161 13.09 -6.80 -8.77
C GLN A 161 13.13 -7.61 -7.47
N ASP A 162 14.27 -8.26 -7.23
CA ASP A 162 14.52 -9.09 -6.04
C ASP A 162 13.40 -10.11 -5.74
N ARG A 163 12.83 -10.69 -6.80
CA ARG A 163 11.74 -11.66 -6.70
C ARG A 163 12.06 -12.79 -5.71
N GLY A 164 11.08 -13.10 -4.87
CA GLY A 164 11.19 -14.15 -3.86
C GLY A 164 11.96 -13.74 -2.61
N LYS A 165 12.32 -12.46 -2.46
CA LYS A 165 13.07 -11.97 -1.30
C LYS A 165 12.26 -11.00 -0.45
N SER A 166 12.40 -11.16 0.87
CA SER A 166 11.92 -10.19 1.87
C SER A 166 13.07 -9.72 2.75
N TYR A 167 12.90 -8.56 3.35
CA TYR A 167 13.92 -7.89 4.15
C TYR A 167 13.32 -7.40 5.47
N ALA A 168 14.14 -7.37 6.53
CA ALA A 168 13.69 -6.90 7.84
C ALA A 168 13.44 -5.38 7.87
N ASN A 169 14.27 -4.60 7.14
CA ASN A 169 14.18 -3.15 7.11
C ASN A 169 13.47 -2.69 5.85
N TRP A 170 12.90 -1.48 5.91
CA TRP A 170 12.28 -0.84 4.74
C TRP A 170 13.28 -0.71 3.56
N PRO A 171 12.85 -1.00 2.33
CA PRO A 171 11.60 -1.67 1.95
C PRO A 171 11.66 -3.18 2.21
N ASN A 172 10.55 -3.74 2.75
CA ASN A 172 10.48 -5.16 3.08
C ASN A 172 10.47 -6.05 1.83
N CYS A 173 9.79 -5.64 0.77
CA CYS A 173 9.85 -6.23 -0.55
C CYS A 173 10.20 -5.17 -1.58
N MET A 174 10.97 -5.55 -2.60
CA MET A 174 11.41 -4.61 -3.63
C MET A 174 10.43 -4.51 -4.79
N ASN A 175 9.54 -5.47 -4.95
CA ASN A 175 8.52 -5.48 -5.99
C ASN A 175 7.12 -5.61 -5.38
N MET A 176 6.13 -5.12 -6.14
CA MET A 176 4.74 -5.04 -5.71
C MET A 176 4.11 -6.42 -5.50
N PHE A 177 4.39 -7.38 -6.38
CA PHE A 177 3.80 -8.72 -6.32
C PHE A 177 4.18 -9.44 -5.03
N ASP A 178 5.49 -9.51 -4.74
CA ASP A 178 5.99 -10.13 -3.52
C ASP A 178 5.52 -9.40 -2.26
N GLY A 179 5.41 -8.08 -2.29
CA GLY A 179 4.86 -7.30 -1.19
C GLY A 179 3.44 -7.68 -0.85
N PHE A 180 2.57 -7.79 -1.84
CA PHE A 180 1.17 -8.22 -1.63
C PHE A 180 1.07 -9.67 -1.18
N VAL A 181 1.91 -10.58 -1.72
CA VAL A 181 1.95 -11.98 -1.27
C VAL A 181 2.38 -12.07 0.17
N TYR A 182 3.54 -11.50 0.52
CA TYR A 182 4.16 -11.60 1.83
C TYR A 182 3.27 -11.01 2.95
N TRP A 183 2.66 -9.84 2.71
CA TRP A 183 1.82 -9.16 3.69
C TRP A 183 0.33 -9.49 3.59
N SER A 184 -0.07 -10.45 2.75
CA SER A 184 -1.48 -10.82 2.57
C SER A 184 -2.19 -11.20 3.87
N HIS A 185 -1.48 -11.76 4.84
CA HIS A 185 -2.04 -12.20 6.12
C HIS A 185 -2.51 -11.04 7.03
N ILE A 186 -1.96 -9.82 6.87
CA ILE A 186 -2.42 -8.63 7.61
C ILE A 186 -3.46 -7.82 6.85
N SER A 187 -3.70 -8.11 5.56
CA SER A 187 -4.61 -7.34 4.71
C SER A 187 -6.08 -7.49 5.13
N GLY A 188 -6.83 -6.43 4.95
CA GLY A 188 -8.28 -6.44 5.14
C GLY A 188 -8.84 -5.05 5.43
N ARG A 189 -10.13 -4.84 5.10
CA ARG A 189 -10.81 -3.57 5.32
C ARG A 189 -11.07 -3.28 6.80
N ASP A 190 -11.09 -4.31 7.63
CA ASP A 190 -11.25 -4.21 9.08
C ASP A 190 -9.90 -4.33 9.84
N ARG A 191 -8.79 -4.41 9.10
CA ARG A 191 -7.41 -4.46 9.62
C ARG A 191 -6.61 -3.30 9.08
N VAL A 192 -5.86 -3.55 7.99
CA VAL A 192 -5.08 -2.53 7.29
C VAL A 192 -5.17 -2.76 5.79
N ILE A 193 -5.28 -1.70 5.02
CA ILE A 193 -5.24 -1.76 3.55
C ILE A 193 -3.78 -1.77 3.13
N LEU A 194 -3.40 -2.74 2.29
CA LEU A 194 -2.06 -2.78 1.71
C LEU A 194 -1.96 -1.83 0.52
N ASP A 195 -0.91 -1.02 0.50
CA ASP A 195 -0.60 -0.08 -0.58
C ASP A 195 0.62 -0.60 -1.37
N GLY A 196 0.39 -0.98 -2.62
CA GLY A 196 1.42 -1.40 -3.57
C GLY A 196 2.10 -0.24 -4.30
N ASP A 197 1.91 0.99 -3.81
CA ASP A 197 2.43 2.23 -4.39
C ASP A 197 1.73 2.66 -5.71
N PHE A 198 2.22 3.74 -6.28
CA PHE A 198 1.69 4.33 -7.52
C PHE A 198 1.97 3.46 -8.73
N ILE A 199 1.06 3.50 -9.70
CA ILE A 199 1.27 2.90 -11.02
C ILE A 199 1.27 3.96 -12.12
N ARG A 200 2.16 3.77 -13.09
CA ARG A 200 2.28 4.57 -14.31
C ARG A 200 2.27 3.62 -15.49
N LEU A 201 1.08 3.43 -16.10
CA LEU A 201 0.90 2.42 -17.16
C LEU A 201 1.71 2.67 -18.42
N ASN A 202 2.17 3.90 -18.64
CA ASN A 202 3.08 4.21 -19.74
C ASN A 202 4.50 3.63 -19.54
N LYS A 203 4.80 3.06 -18.37
CA LYS A 203 6.08 2.40 -18.07
C LYS A 203 6.06 0.88 -18.31
N PHE A 204 4.91 0.32 -18.63
CA PHE A 204 4.73 -1.09 -18.95
C PHE A 204 4.76 -1.29 -20.46
N ASP A 205 5.43 -2.36 -20.91
CA ASP A 205 5.65 -2.59 -22.34
C ASP A 205 4.43 -3.19 -23.00
N THR A 206 3.70 -4.07 -22.31
CA THR A 206 2.58 -4.83 -22.86
C THR A 206 1.26 -4.52 -22.18
N ASP A 207 0.15 -4.79 -22.85
CA ASP A 207 -1.18 -4.72 -22.25
C ASP A 207 -1.37 -5.78 -21.17
N ALA A 208 -0.76 -6.95 -21.32
CA ALA A 208 -0.77 -8.01 -20.31
C ALA A 208 -0.19 -7.53 -18.97
N GLU A 209 0.93 -6.80 -19.01
CA GLU A 209 1.51 -6.19 -17.80
C GLU A 209 0.60 -5.13 -17.19
N ARG A 210 -0.04 -4.29 -18.01
CA ARG A 210 -0.97 -3.24 -17.56
C ARG A 210 -2.20 -3.85 -16.90
N GLU A 211 -2.77 -4.89 -17.49
CA GLU A 211 -3.88 -5.65 -16.89
C GLU A 211 -3.46 -6.27 -15.57
N THR A 212 -2.28 -6.86 -15.52
CA THR A 212 -1.75 -7.53 -14.31
C THR A 212 -1.56 -6.57 -13.16
N VAL A 213 -0.92 -5.42 -13.35
CA VAL A 213 -0.65 -4.48 -12.25
C VAL A 213 -1.93 -3.88 -11.67
N VAL A 214 -2.92 -3.56 -12.50
CA VAL A 214 -4.22 -3.06 -12.05
C VAL A 214 -5.00 -4.16 -11.31
N SER A 215 -5.02 -5.38 -11.88
CA SER A 215 -5.70 -6.53 -11.30
C SER A 215 -5.11 -6.91 -9.94
N LEU A 216 -3.79 -6.91 -9.81
CA LEU A 216 -3.12 -7.28 -8.57
C LEU A 216 -3.51 -6.35 -7.41
N GLN A 217 -3.54 -5.04 -7.62
CA GLN A 217 -3.97 -4.10 -6.60
C GLN A 217 -5.43 -4.32 -6.19
N LEU A 218 -6.32 -4.49 -7.15
CA LEU A 218 -7.74 -4.73 -6.88
C LEU A 218 -7.99 -6.08 -6.21
N MET A 219 -7.30 -7.14 -6.65
CA MET A 219 -7.38 -8.46 -6.02
C MET A 219 -6.89 -8.46 -4.57
N ALA A 220 -5.85 -7.70 -4.27
CA ALA A 220 -5.33 -7.56 -2.91
C ALA A 220 -6.19 -6.63 -2.01
N GLY A 221 -7.23 -6.00 -2.56
CA GLY A 221 -8.04 -5.01 -1.85
C GLY A 221 -7.33 -3.68 -1.61
N GLY A 222 -6.24 -3.44 -2.33
CA GLY A 222 -5.46 -2.21 -2.30
C GLY A 222 -6.08 -1.08 -3.14
N PRO A 223 -5.54 0.13 -3.05
CA PRO A 223 -5.91 1.24 -3.92
C PRO A 223 -5.27 1.08 -5.30
N VAL A 224 -5.97 1.49 -6.34
CA VAL A 224 -5.35 1.75 -7.64
C VAL A 224 -4.88 3.20 -7.65
N THR A 225 -3.63 3.42 -7.30
CA THR A 225 -3.05 4.77 -7.18
C THR A 225 -2.42 5.20 -8.49
N VAL A 226 -3.13 6.06 -9.24
CA VAL A 226 -2.73 6.50 -10.58
C VAL A 226 -1.69 7.61 -10.48
N ALA A 227 -0.50 7.38 -11.05
CA ALA A 227 0.57 8.35 -11.19
C ALA A 227 0.87 8.73 -12.66
N ASP A 228 0.07 8.25 -13.61
CA ASP A 228 0.12 8.73 -14.98
C ASP A 228 -0.23 10.22 -15.05
N GLN A 229 0.54 10.96 -15.81
CA GLN A 229 0.28 12.37 -16.06
C GLN A 229 -0.73 12.55 -17.20
N TYR A 230 -1.36 13.70 -17.27
CA TYR A 230 -2.34 14.01 -18.32
C TYR A 230 -1.87 13.65 -19.73
N HIS A 231 -0.59 13.91 -20.04
CA HIS A 231 0.00 13.63 -21.33
C HIS A 231 0.51 12.19 -21.51
N THR A 232 0.54 11.37 -20.45
CA THR A 232 1.00 9.98 -20.49
C THR A 232 -0.12 8.96 -20.36
N ILE A 233 -1.27 9.34 -19.78
CA ILE A 233 -2.38 8.42 -19.54
C ILE A 233 -2.99 7.91 -20.86
N GLY A 234 -3.30 8.81 -21.80
CA GLY A 234 -3.75 8.49 -23.17
C GLY A 234 -4.69 7.29 -23.26
N ALA A 235 -4.34 6.33 -24.12
CA ALA A 235 -5.09 5.10 -24.33
C ALA A 235 -5.11 4.16 -23.11
N ASN A 236 -4.23 4.38 -22.12
CA ASN A 236 -4.18 3.58 -20.91
C ASN A 236 -5.37 3.82 -19.97
N THR A 237 -6.17 4.87 -20.20
CA THR A 237 -7.41 5.13 -19.44
C THR A 237 -8.30 3.89 -19.37
N ARG A 238 -8.37 3.07 -20.43
CA ARG A 238 -9.19 1.86 -20.48
C ARG A 238 -8.88 0.85 -19.36
N PHE A 239 -7.62 0.76 -18.91
CA PHE A 239 -7.23 -0.16 -17.85
C PHE A 239 -7.69 0.32 -16.47
N TYR A 240 -7.79 1.64 -16.28
CA TYR A 240 -8.27 2.24 -15.05
C TYR A 240 -9.80 2.36 -14.95
N THR A 241 -10.50 2.18 -16.05
CA THR A 241 -11.96 2.39 -16.13
C THR A 241 -12.76 1.11 -16.37
N ASN A 242 -12.15 -0.07 -16.22
CA ASN A 242 -12.87 -1.33 -16.27
C ASN A 242 -13.84 -1.44 -15.09
N THR A 243 -15.12 -1.26 -15.36
CA THR A 243 -16.16 -1.17 -14.30
C THR A 243 -16.36 -2.49 -13.56
N GLU A 244 -16.20 -3.65 -14.24
CA GLU A 244 -16.35 -4.97 -13.61
C GLU A 244 -15.22 -5.25 -12.62
N LEU A 245 -13.99 -4.80 -12.91
CA LEU A 245 -12.89 -4.88 -11.97
C LEU A 245 -13.00 -3.84 -10.85
N LEU A 246 -13.43 -2.62 -11.15
CA LEU A 246 -13.62 -1.58 -10.13
C LEU A 246 -14.75 -1.92 -9.15
N GLU A 247 -15.69 -2.79 -9.53
CA GLU A 247 -16.70 -3.33 -8.62
C GLU A 247 -16.06 -4.01 -7.41
N LEU A 248 -14.90 -4.66 -7.55
CA LEU A 248 -14.16 -5.27 -6.43
C LEU A 248 -13.83 -4.22 -5.35
N ASN A 249 -13.40 -3.03 -5.76
CA ASN A 249 -13.13 -1.96 -4.81
C ASN A 249 -14.43 -1.44 -4.14
N THR A 250 -15.49 -1.28 -4.91
CA THR A 250 -16.80 -0.86 -4.41
C THR A 250 -17.39 -1.89 -3.43
N ASP A 251 -17.23 -3.17 -3.72
CA ASP A 251 -17.63 -4.29 -2.85
C ASP A 251 -16.78 -4.40 -1.58
N ARG A 252 -15.65 -3.68 -1.51
CA ARG A 252 -14.66 -3.82 -0.43
C ARG A 252 -13.98 -5.21 -0.43
N PHE A 253 -13.94 -5.84 -1.59
CA PHE A 253 -13.31 -7.14 -1.79
C PHE A 253 -11.84 -7.15 -1.36
N VAL A 254 -11.42 -8.25 -0.74
CA VAL A 254 -10.02 -8.53 -0.41
C VAL A 254 -9.75 -10.00 -0.71
N GLY A 255 -9.07 -10.25 -1.81
CA GLY A 255 -8.56 -11.57 -2.15
C GLY A 255 -7.20 -11.84 -1.48
N LYS A 256 -6.84 -13.10 -1.48
CA LYS A 256 -5.54 -13.57 -0.95
C LYS A 256 -4.92 -14.59 -1.89
N PRO A 257 -3.58 -14.72 -1.91
CA PRO A 257 -2.94 -15.79 -2.64
C PRO A 257 -3.23 -17.14 -1.97
N ALA A 258 -3.16 -18.23 -2.75
CA ALA A 258 -3.32 -19.58 -2.22
C ALA A 258 -2.20 -19.96 -1.22
N THR A 259 -1.07 -19.26 -1.28
CA THR A 259 -0.01 -19.30 -0.27
C THR A 259 0.68 -17.94 -0.19
N ASP A 260 1.08 -17.54 1.01
CA ASP A 260 1.86 -16.33 1.29
C ASP A 260 3.38 -16.55 1.19
N GLN A 261 3.81 -17.75 0.81
CA GLN A 261 5.21 -18.11 0.66
C GLN A 261 5.80 -17.51 -0.63
N LEU A 262 6.80 -16.65 -0.46
CA LEU A 262 7.57 -16.13 -1.60
C LEU A 262 8.30 -17.25 -2.33
N GLY A 263 8.32 -17.17 -3.67
CA GLY A 263 8.95 -18.18 -4.53
C GLY A 263 8.12 -19.46 -4.72
N ASN A 264 6.99 -19.63 -4.03
CA ASN A 264 6.07 -20.74 -4.27
C ASN A 264 5.16 -20.42 -5.45
N ALA A 265 5.05 -21.34 -6.40
CA ALA A 265 4.29 -21.15 -7.63
C ALA A 265 2.78 -20.88 -7.38
N ASP A 266 2.23 -21.40 -6.29
CA ASP A 266 0.80 -21.23 -5.96
C ASP A 266 0.47 -19.83 -5.43
N ASN A 267 1.47 -19.00 -5.11
CA ASN A 267 1.26 -17.60 -4.75
C ASN A 267 0.73 -16.75 -5.92
N GLN A 268 0.74 -17.29 -7.13
CA GLN A 268 0.20 -16.68 -8.34
C GLN A 268 -1.29 -16.99 -8.56
N ILE A 269 -1.89 -17.82 -7.71
CA ILE A 269 -3.34 -18.11 -7.68
C ILE A 269 -3.94 -17.31 -6.54
N TRP A 270 -4.83 -16.38 -6.86
CA TRP A 270 -5.50 -15.51 -5.88
C TRP A 270 -7.00 -15.76 -5.90
N TYR A 271 -7.65 -15.67 -4.74
CA TYR A 271 -9.10 -15.81 -4.66
C TYR A 271 -9.68 -15.12 -3.43
N GLY A 272 -10.97 -14.86 -3.47
CA GLY A 272 -11.72 -14.31 -2.36
C GLY A 272 -13.21 -14.31 -2.66
N GLN A 273 -14.03 -13.99 -1.65
CA GLN A 273 -15.47 -13.94 -1.77
C GLN A 273 -15.96 -12.50 -1.70
N MET A 274 -16.85 -12.12 -2.59
CA MET A 274 -17.58 -10.85 -2.59
C MET A 274 -18.71 -10.84 -1.57
N SER A 275 -19.19 -9.67 -1.22
CA SER A 275 -20.27 -9.48 -0.24
C SER A 275 -21.60 -10.15 -0.63
N ASN A 276 -21.84 -10.31 -1.93
CA ASN A 276 -23.03 -10.98 -2.47
C ASN A 276 -22.92 -12.52 -2.55
N GLY A 277 -21.79 -13.10 -2.14
CA GLY A 277 -21.54 -14.53 -2.17
C GLY A 277 -20.82 -15.05 -3.41
N ASP A 278 -20.61 -14.23 -4.44
CA ASP A 278 -19.79 -14.57 -5.59
C ASP A 278 -18.32 -14.72 -5.19
N TYR A 279 -17.57 -15.52 -5.94
CA TYR A 279 -16.12 -15.60 -5.78
C TYR A 279 -15.41 -14.92 -6.92
N VAL A 280 -14.20 -14.45 -6.65
CA VAL A 280 -13.28 -13.95 -7.68
C VAL A 280 -11.99 -14.74 -7.59
N ILE A 281 -11.52 -15.21 -8.75
CA ILE A 281 -10.24 -15.91 -8.91
C ILE A 281 -9.36 -15.12 -9.85
N GLY A 282 -8.11 -14.87 -9.43
CA GLY A 282 -7.04 -14.28 -10.23
C GLY A 282 -5.94 -15.29 -10.47
N LEU A 283 -5.60 -15.51 -11.73
CA LEU A 283 -4.43 -16.27 -12.15
C LEU A 283 -3.40 -15.29 -12.70
N PHE A 284 -2.25 -15.22 -12.08
CA PHE A 284 -1.17 -14.32 -12.44
C PHE A 284 0.02 -15.10 -12.96
N ASN A 285 0.63 -14.67 -14.04
CA ASN A 285 1.87 -15.23 -14.55
C ASN A 285 2.99 -14.19 -14.44
N SER A 286 3.84 -14.32 -13.46
CA SER A 286 4.97 -13.41 -13.28
C SER A 286 6.20 -13.77 -14.14
N ASP A 287 6.18 -14.92 -14.86
CA ASP A 287 7.29 -15.42 -15.64
C ASP A 287 7.37 -14.88 -17.06
N ASP A 288 8.56 -14.93 -17.65
CA ASP A 288 8.81 -14.47 -19.04
C ASP A 288 8.30 -15.44 -20.12
N ASN A 289 7.76 -16.58 -19.72
CA ASN A 289 7.16 -17.57 -20.61
C ASN A 289 5.67 -17.76 -20.28
N SER A 290 4.88 -18.17 -21.26
CA SER A 290 3.48 -18.54 -21.03
C SER A 290 3.37 -19.68 -20.04
N ARG A 291 2.40 -19.62 -19.13
CA ARG A 291 2.16 -20.61 -18.10
C ARG A 291 0.73 -21.16 -18.18
N ALA A 292 0.61 -22.49 -18.13
CA ALA A 292 -0.68 -23.14 -18.00
C ALA A 292 -1.09 -23.25 -16.53
N PHE A 293 -2.32 -22.86 -16.23
CA PHE A 293 -2.98 -23.03 -14.95
C PHE A 293 -4.13 -24.00 -15.08
N SER A 294 -4.35 -24.85 -14.08
CA SER A 294 -5.53 -25.68 -13.92
C SER A 294 -5.88 -25.69 -12.43
N VAL A 295 -7.00 -25.05 -12.07
CA VAL A 295 -7.42 -24.87 -10.67
C VAL A 295 -8.80 -25.44 -10.50
N ASN A 296 -8.92 -26.50 -9.73
CA ASN A 296 -10.20 -27.04 -9.29
C ASN A 296 -10.75 -26.16 -8.17
N PHE A 297 -12.01 -25.73 -8.25
CA PHE A 297 -12.60 -24.81 -7.28
C PHE A 297 -12.63 -25.42 -5.87
N THR A 298 -12.79 -26.72 -5.74
CA THR A 298 -12.77 -27.41 -4.44
C THR A 298 -11.41 -27.31 -3.73
N SER A 299 -10.30 -27.19 -4.47
CA SER A 299 -8.99 -26.96 -3.85
C SER A 299 -8.87 -25.59 -3.17
N LEU A 300 -9.76 -24.65 -3.51
CA LEU A 300 -9.89 -23.33 -2.89
C LEU A 300 -11.05 -23.27 -1.88
N GLY A 301 -11.69 -24.39 -1.57
CA GLY A 301 -12.86 -24.47 -0.68
C GLY A 301 -14.16 -23.96 -1.33
N ILE A 302 -14.21 -23.90 -2.66
CA ILE A 302 -15.39 -23.41 -3.41
C ILE A 302 -16.11 -24.62 -4.01
N GLU A 303 -17.27 -24.96 -3.45
CA GLU A 303 -18.01 -26.18 -3.79
C GLU A 303 -19.02 -25.96 -4.92
N GLY A 304 -19.16 -26.99 -5.78
CA GLY A 304 -20.17 -27.07 -6.84
C GLY A 304 -19.79 -26.37 -8.14
N GLU A 305 -20.77 -26.25 -9.02
CA GLU A 305 -20.61 -25.59 -10.32
C GLU A 305 -20.94 -24.10 -10.22
N TRP A 306 -20.20 -23.31 -11.01
CA TRP A 306 -20.31 -21.86 -11.03
C TRP A 306 -20.28 -21.34 -12.47
N LYS A 307 -21.08 -20.32 -12.77
CA LYS A 307 -20.93 -19.51 -13.98
C LYS A 307 -19.66 -18.72 -13.91
N ILE A 308 -18.91 -18.70 -14.98
CA ILE A 308 -17.60 -18.04 -15.06
C ILE A 308 -17.72 -16.83 -15.99
N ARG A 309 -17.31 -15.64 -15.49
CA ARG A 309 -17.21 -14.42 -16.28
C ARG A 309 -15.78 -13.88 -16.24
N ASP A 310 -15.17 -13.72 -17.41
CA ASP A 310 -13.86 -13.08 -17.57
C ASP A 310 -14.02 -11.56 -17.47
N LEU A 311 -13.41 -10.93 -16.46
CA LEU A 311 -13.62 -9.52 -16.15
C LEU A 311 -12.86 -8.57 -17.08
N TRP A 312 -11.78 -9.03 -17.73
CA TRP A 312 -11.10 -8.23 -18.74
C TRP A 312 -11.74 -8.33 -20.12
N LYS A 313 -12.22 -9.51 -20.48
CA LYS A 313 -12.87 -9.73 -21.77
C LYS A 313 -14.34 -9.35 -21.77
N HIS A 314 -14.93 -9.10 -20.59
CA HIS A 314 -16.36 -8.87 -20.42
C HIS A 314 -17.22 -10.00 -21.03
N ALA A 315 -16.76 -11.25 -20.88
CA ALA A 315 -17.33 -12.41 -21.54
C ALA A 315 -17.64 -13.55 -20.57
N ASP A 316 -18.78 -14.19 -20.78
CA ASP A 316 -19.17 -15.39 -20.06
C ASP A 316 -18.49 -16.62 -20.71
N GLU A 317 -17.89 -17.45 -19.86
CA GLU A 317 -17.15 -18.65 -20.29
C GLU A 317 -17.90 -19.97 -19.97
N GLY A 318 -19.19 -19.88 -19.65
CA GLY A 318 -20.02 -21.02 -19.31
C GLY A 318 -19.99 -21.38 -17.83
N THR A 319 -20.31 -22.66 -17.52
CA THR A 319 -20.40 -23.18 -16.16
C THR A 319 -19.43 -24.33 -15.97
N ALA A 320 -18.68 -24.32 -14.85
CA ALA A 320 -17.72 -25.38 -14.55
C ALA A 320 -17.43 -25.50 -13.04
N THR A 321 -16.67 -26.53 -12.68
CA THR A 321 -16.13 -26.80 -11.32
C THR A 321 -14.64 -26.49 -11.23
N ALA A 322 -14.02 -26.04 -12.32
CA ALA A 322 -12.59 -25.73 -12.43
C ALA A 322 -12.38 -24.66 -13.48
N ILE A 323 -11.22 -23.98 -13.41
CA ILE A 323 -10.74 -23.09 -14.46
C ILE A 323 -9.40 -23.58 -14.99
N SER A 324 -9.25 -23.61 -16.32
CA SER A 324 -7.98 -23.87 -16.98
C SER A 324 -7.71 -22.76 -17.99
N ALA A 325 -6.48 -22.21 -17.95
CA ALA A 325 -6.07 -21.16 -18.86
C ALA A 325 -4.56 -21.19 -19.10
N THR A 326 -4.13 -20.84 -20.29
CA THR A 326 -2.72 -20.50 -20.57
C THR A 326 -2.59 -18.99 -20.53
N ILE A 327 -1.83 -18.50 -19.55
CA ILE A 327 -1.62 -17.08 -19.31
C ILE A 327 -0.31 -16.66 -20.01
N PRO A 328 -0.33 -15.60 -20.83
CA PRO A 328 0.87 -15.12 -21.50
C PRO A 328 1.92 -14.63 -20.49
N PRO A 329 3.18 -14.38 -20.92
CA PRO A 329 4.17 -13.76 -20.07
C PRO A 329 3.63 -12.49 -19.43
N HIS A 330 3.90 -12.31 -18.13
CA HIS A 330 3.52 -11.14 -17.32
C HIS A 330 1.99 -10.87 -17.27
N GLY A 331 1.16 -11.79 -17.79
CA GLY A 331 -0.27 -11.62 -17.90
C GLY A 331 -1.04 -12.11 -16.68
N CYS A 332 -2.35 -11.87 -16.75
CA CYS A 332 -3.30 -12.39 -15.78
C CYS A 332 -4.60 -12.85 -16.44
N LYS A 333 -5.41 -13.56 -15.66
CA LYS A 333 -6.81 -13.82 -15.94
C LYS A 333 -7.60 -13.63 -14.66
N ILE A 334 -8.58 -12.75 -14.69
CA ILE A 334 -9.45 -12.49 -13.54
C ILE A 334 -10.87 -12.93 -13.91
N VAL A 335 -11.42 -13.83 -13.11
CA VAL A 335 -12.78 -14.32 -13.34
C VAL A 335 -13.64 -14.16 -12.09
N ARG A 336 -14.91 -13.84 -12.29
CA ARG A 336 -15.95 -13.88 -11.28
C ARG A 336 -16.77 -15.16 -11.44
N LEU A 337 -17.03 -15.81 -10.33
CA LEU A 337 -17.85 -17.01 -10.22
C LEU A 337 -19.19 -16.62 -9.59
N SER A 338 -20.31 -16.86 -10.27
CA SER A 338 -21.65 -16.59 -9.77
C SER A 338 -22.56 -17.84 -9.89
N LYS A 339 -23.62 -17.92 -9.09
CA LYS A 339 -24.62 -18.99 -9.17
C LYS A 339 -25.67 -18.75 -10.25
#